data_979e39f1bf92143d9b4db0b1424ec244
#
_entry.id   979e39f1bf92143d9b4db0b1424ec244
#
_cell.length_a   1.000
_cell.length_b   1.000
_cell.length_c   1.000
_cell.angle_alpha   90.00
_cell.angle_beta   90.00
_cell.angle_gamma   90.00
#
_symmetry.space_group_name_H-M   'P 1'
#
loop_
_entity.id
_entity.type
_entity.pdbx_description
1 polymer ?
#
loop_
_entity_poly.entity_id
_entity_poly.type
_entity_poly.pdbx_seq_one_letter_code
_entity_poly.pdbx_strand_id
1 'polypeptide(L)'
;MADVIVSNVPGSFPWGVLHERHPALIARVRDATPYGPGRREALDALLGEIDGAIGPLAPGAADRGVWEAWGSEKYVGRPWDEVPFLWAESYFYRRLLDAVGYFGPGPWRGIDPFAPFKAAELDGLAPPVAGLEEQALLHASLWGNRADLGFRISAGEAGLGERVTGLVADDSAGLWAVLDRGAPGRLCVVADNAGPELLPDLLLADQLLAAHRVSEVLLHVKPYPYYVSDATPADVIACLRRAGEAGKRLWQAMADGRLIVRAHPFSCAPLPYQDMPDDLRADFGSATLTIMKGDLNYRRLVGDRHWAATTPYATVTGYFPGPVAALRTLKSEVVVGLDEATVAALDAGGQSWRTAGTHALIQV
;
A
#
# COMPACT_ATOMS: atom_id res chain seq x y z
N MET A 1 13.28 21.62 -6.83
CA MET A 1 12.40 20.41 -6.80
C MET A 1 13.32 19.26 -6.39
N ALA A 2 12.91 18.40 -5.44
CA ALA A 2 13.75 17.28 -5.00
C ALA A 2 14.00 16.29 -6.15
N ASP A 3 15.16 15.63 -6.15
CA ASP A 3 15.55 14.68 -7.20
C ASP A 3 14.74 13.40 -7.10
N VAL A 4 14.52 12.74 -8.25
CA VAL A 4 13.83 11.46 -8.35
C VAL A 4 14.73 10.36 -7.80
N ILE A 5 14.16 9.42 -7.07
CA ILE A 5 14.88 8.24 -6.56
C ILE A 5 15.10 7.27 -7.72
N VAL A 6 16.33 6.75 -7.81
CA VAL A 6 16.75 5.70 -8.74
C VAL A 6 17.49 4.59 -7.98
N SER A 7 17.72 3.43 -8.60
CA SER A 7 18.28 2.24 -7.93
C SER A 7 19.78 2.04 -8.17
N ASN A 8 20.52 3.06 -8.61
CA ASN A 8 21.92 2.96 -9.07
C ASN A 8 22.99 3.14 -7.97
N VAL A 9 22.58 3.31 -6.71
CA VAL A 9 23.53 3.45 -5.58
C VAL A 9 23.61 2.13 -4.81
N PRO A 10 24.73 1.38 -4.91
CA PRO A 10 24.89 0.12 -4.18
C PRO A 10 24.68 0.27 -2.68
N GLY A 11 23.93 -0.65 -2.09
CA GLY A 11 23.60 -0.64 -0.66
C GLY A 11 22.45 0.30 -0.27
N SER A 12 21.91 1.11 -1.18
CA SER A 12 20.68 1.87 -0.93
C SER A 12 19.46 0.95 -0.90
N PHE A 13 18.37 1.40 -0.28
CA PHE A 13 17.11 0.64 -0.26
C PHE A 13 16.60 0.31 -1.67
N PRO A 14 16.52 1.25 -2.64
CA PRO A 14 16.09 0.94 -4.01
C PRO A 14 17.00 -0.07 -4.72
N TRP A 15 18.30 0.01 -4.50
CA TRP A 15 19.26 -0.96 -5.04
C TRP A 15 19.00 -2.37 -4.47
N GLY A 16 18.81 -2.49 -3.16
CA GLY A 16 18.48 -3.76 -2.51
C GLY A 16 17.15 -4.34 -2.97
N VAL A 17 16.14 -3.51 -3.28
CA VAL A 17 14.88 -3.97 -3.88
C VAL A 17 15.14 -4.60 -5.24
N LEU A 18 15.89 -3.92 -6.12
CA LEU A 18 16.16 -4.38 -7.48
C LEU A 18 17.02 -5.65 -7.50
N HIS A 19 18.16 -5.65 -6.79
CA HIS A 19 19.19 -6.69 -6.93
C HIS A 19 19.06 -7.84 -5.91
N GLU A 20 18.30 -7.68 -4.83
CA GLU A 20 18.17 -8.70 -3.79
C GLU A 20 16.71 -9.20 -3.67
N ARG A 21 15.74 -8.26 -3.53
CA ARG A 21 14.35 -8.64 -3.30
C ARG A 21 13.66 -9.19 -4.53
N HIS A 22 13.84 -8.60 -5.70
CA HIS A 22 13.22 -9.06 -6.94
C HIS A 22 13.70 -10.48 -7.33
N PRO A 23 15.00 -10.80 -7.31
CA PRO A 23 15.47 -12.17 -7.52
C PRO A 23 14.89 -13.18 -6.51
N ALA A 24 14.90 -12.83 -5.23
CA ALA A 24 14.34 -13.66 -4.18
C ALA A 24 12.82 -13.88 -4.36
N LEU A 25 12.09 -12.86 -4.80
CA LEU A 25 10.66 -12.96 -5.08
C LEU A 25 10.37 -13.89 -6.27
N ILE A 26 11.13 -13.78 -7.37
CA ILE A 26 10.99 -14.68 -8.52
C ILE A 26 11.17 -16.13 -8.08
N ALA A 27 12.20 -16.42 -7.27
CA ALA A 27 12.43 -17.76 -6.73
C ALA A 27 11.22 -18.25 -5.90
N ARG A 28 10.72 -17.43 -4.97
CA ARG A 28 9.55 -17.76 -4.15
C ARG A 28 8.29 -18.02 -4.97
N VAL A 29 8.01 -17.18 -5.99
CA VAL A 29 6.84 -17.36 -6.88
C VAL A 29 6.96 -18.67 -7.67
N ARG A 30 8.15 -18.98 -8.16
CA ARG A 30 8.43 -20.23 -8.89
C ARG A 30 8.22 -21.46 -8.02
N ASP A 31 8.61 -21.38 -6.75
CA ASP A 31 8.52 -22.51 -5.80
C ASP A 31 7.09 -22.69 -5.24
N ALA A 32 6.33 -21.60 -5.13
CA ALA A 32 4.96 -21.63 -4.60
C ALA A 32 3.93 -22.21 -5.57
N THR A 33 4.23 -22.26 -6.88
CA THR A 33 3.29 -22.69 -7.90
C THR A 33 3.95 -23.65 -8.90
N PRO A 34 3.34 -24.78 -9.25
CA PRO A 34 3.92 -25.79 -10.15
C PRO A 34 3.86 -25.33 -11.62
N TYR A 35 4.51 -24.22 -11.94
CA TYR A 35 4.60 -23.72 -13.31
C TYR A 35 5.29 -24.70 -14.25
N GLY A 36 4.74 -24.88 -15.45
CA GLY A 36 5.38 -25.64 -16.51
C GLY A 36 6.63 -24.95 -17.08
N PRO A 37 7.43 -25.67 -17.92
CA PRO A 37 8.73 -25.17 -18.41
C PRO A 37 8.68 -23.76 -18.99
N GLY A 38 7.75 -23.45 -19.88
CA GLY A 38 7.68 -22.14 -20.54
C GLY A 38 7.42 -20.97 -19.57
N ARG A 39 6.72 -21.18 -18.44
CA ARG A 39 6.55 -20.14 -17.44
C ARG A 39 7.79 -19.96 -16.57
N ARG A 40 8.50 -21.05 -16.28
CA ARG A 40 9.78 -21.00 -15.59
C ARG A 40 10.83 -20.29 -16.42
N GLU A 41 10.92 -20.58 -17.72
CA GLU A 41 11.80 -19.88 -18.67
C GLU A 41 11.47 -18.38 -18.73
N ALA A 42 10.18 -18.01 -18.72
CA ALA A 42 9.78 -16.59 -18.70
C ALA A 42 10.17 -15.86 -17.39
N LEU A 43 10.09 -16.54 -16.25
CA LEU A 43 10.57 -16.01 -14.97
C LEU A 43 12.10 -15.88 -14.93
N ASP A 44 12.82 -16.87 -15.49
CA ASP A 44 14.29 -16.84 -15.58
C ASP A 44 14.75 -15.73 -16.54
N ALA A 45 14.01 -15.51 -17.65
CA ALA A 45 14.27 -14.39 -18.57
C ALA A 45 14.07 -13.04 -17.88
N LEU A 46 12.99 -12.87 -17.11
CA LEU A 46 12.78 -11.63 -16.34
C LEU A 46 13.90 -11.41 -15.31
N LEU A 47 14.35 -12.48 -14.63
CA LEU A 47 15.49 -12.41 -13.71
C LEU A 47 16.76 -11.93 -14.42
N GLY A 48 17.04 -12.46 -15.61
CA GLY A 48 18.19 -12.06 -16.43
C GLY A 48 18.11 -10.61 -16.94
N GLU A 49 16.91 -10.01 -17.02
CA GLU A 49 16.76 -8.60 -17.41
C GLU A 49 17.18 -7.63 -16.31
N ILE A 50 17.21 -8.04 -15.04
CA ILE A 50 17.51 -7.12 -13.90
C ILE A 50 18.90 -6.49 -14.04
N ASP A 51 19.87 -7.26 -14.52
CA ASP A 51 21.25 -6.77 -14.77
C ASP A 51 21.43 -6.22 -16.19
N GLY A 52 20.34 -6.06 -16.93
CA GLY A 52 20.33 -5.65 -18.33
C GLY A 52 19.37 -4.50 -18.62
N ALA A 53 18.78 -4.53 -19.79
CA ALA A 53 17.85 -3.52 -20.25
C ALA A 53 16.39 -3.96 -20.03
N ILE A 54 15.54 -3.00 -19.67
CA ILE A 54 14.09 -3.19 -19.50
C ILE A 54 13.47 -3.65 -20.81
N GLY A 55 12.85 -4.82 -20.81
CA GLY A 55 12.13 -5.35 -21.96
C GLY A 55 10.71 -4.76 -22.11
N PRO A 56 10.15 -4.72 -23.33
CA PRO A 56 8.80 -4.22 -23.58
C PRO A 56 7.73 -5.23 -23.10
N LEU A 57 6.49 -4.75 -22.95
CA LEU A 57 5.32 -5.63 -22.87
C LEU A 57 5.10 -6.33 -24.21
N ALA A 58 4.50 -7.52 -24.16
CA ALA A 58 4.12 -8.25 -25.37
C ALA A 58 3.24 -7.37 -26.28
N PRO A 59 3.39 -7.48 -27.63
CA PRO A 59 2.58 -6.66 -28.56
C PRO A 59 1.07 -6.80 -28.38
N GLY A 60 0.60 -7.96 -27.89
CA GLY A 60 -0.81 -8.24 -27.63
C GLY A 60 -1.26 -7.98 -26.18
N ALA A 61 -0.44 -7.36 -25.34
CA ALA A 61 -0.84 -7.03 -23.97
C ALA A 61 -1.97 -5.98 -23.97
N ALA A 62 -3.10 -6.30 -23.34
CA ALA A 62 -4.30 -5.46 -23.37
C ALA A 62 -4.11 -4.08 -22.74
N ASP A 63 -3.19 -3.95 -21.80
CA ASP A 63 -2.84 -2.72 -21.08
C ASP A 63 -1.58 -2.02 -21.63
N ARG A 64 -1.05 -2.46 -22.77
CA ARG A 64 0.15 -1.88 -23.37
C ARG A 64 0.01 -0.36 -23.59
N GLY A 65 -1.09 0.08 -24.19
CA GLY A 65 -1.33 1.52 -24.41
C GLY A 65 -1.44 2.32 -23.11
N VAL A 66 -1.92 1.71 -22.03
CA VAL A 66 -1.94 2.32 -20.71
C VAL A 66 -0.51 2.51 -20.17
N TRP A 67 0.34 1.50 -20.30
CA TRP A 67 1.75 1.60 -19.89
C TRP A 67 2.55 2.57 -20.76
N GLU A 68 2.23 2.67 -22.06
CA GLU A 68 2.80 3.68 -22.97
C GLU A 68 2.45 5.10 -22.45
N ALA A 69 1.18 5.33 -22.10
CA ALA A 69 0.75 6.59 -21.47
C ALA A 69 1.44 6.85 -20.11
N TRP A 70 1.81 5.80 -19.37
CA TRP A 70 2.58 5.88 -18.12
C TRP A 70 4.10 5.90 -18.33
N GLY A 71 4.55 6.10 -19.54
CA GLY A 71 5.95 6.39 -19.85
C GLY A 71 6.81 5.19 -20.20
N SER A 72 6.26 4.00 -20.52
CA SER A 72 7.06 2.83 -20.89
C SER A 72 7.97 3.10 -22.11
N GLU A 73 7.53 3.91 -23.06
CA GLU A 73 8.36 4.29 -24.23
C GLU A 73 9.63 5.04 -23.85
N LYS A 74 9.65 5.75 -22.69
CA LYS A 74 10.84 6.45 -22.21
C LYS A 74 11.89 5.53 -21.59
N TYR A 75 11.44 4.40 -21.02
CA TYR A 75 12.24 3.60 -20.12
C TYR A 75 12.58 2.22 -20.66
N VAL A 76 11.77 1.64 -21.56
CA VAL A 76 12.09 0.39 -22.24
C VAL A 76 13.39 0.55 -23.03
N GLY A 77 14.29 -0.43 -22.89
CA GLY A 77 15.63 -0.40 -23.47
C GLY A 77 16.71 0.29 -22.60
N ARG A 78 16.32 0.91 -21.50
CA ARG A 78 17.27 1.47 -20.51
C ARG A 78 17.58 0.48 -19.41
N PRO A 79 18.72 0.64 -18.68
CA PRO A 79 18.99 -0.11 -17.48
C PRO A 79 17.90 0.12 -16.40
N TRP A 80 17.58 -0.92 -15.63
CA TRP A 80 16.55 -0.84 -14.56
C TRP A 80 16.92 0.15 -13.45
N ASP A 81 18.19 0.28 -13.13
CA ASP A 81 18.71 1.13 -12.06
C ASP A 81 18.82 2.61 -12.42
N GLU A 82 18.70 2.96 -13.71
CA GLU A 82 18.79 4.34 -14.21
C GLU A 82 17.41 5.03 -14.40
N VAL A 83 16.31 4.31 -14.20
CA VAL A 83 14.97 4.86 -14.36
C VAL A 83 14.35 5.16 -12.99
N PRO A 84 13.28 5.98 -12.91
CA PRO A 84 12.62 6.27 -11.64
C PRO A 84 12.25 4.99 -10.89
N PHE A 85 12.65 4.89 -9.62
CA PHE A 85 12.49 3.68 -8.81
C PHE A 85 11.03 3.22 -8.72
N LEU A 86 10.10 4.13 -8.43
CA LEU A 86 8.67 3.82 -8.39
C LEU A 86 8.18 3.21 -9.71
N TRP A 87 8.68 3.75 -10.85
CA TRP A 87 8.30 3.24 -12.16
C TRP A 87 8.89 1.84 -12.41
N ALA A 88 10.19 1.67 -12.14
CA ALA A 88 10.89 0.40 -12.32
C ALA A 88 10.25 -0.72 -11.50
N GLU A 89 10.03 -0.47 -10.21
CA GLU A 89 9.43 -1.42 -9.29
C GLU A 89 8.01 -1.82 -9.74
N SER A 90 7.17 -0.85 -10.11
CA SER A 90 5.82 -1.11 -10.61
C SER A 90 5.81 -1.91 -11.91
N TYR A 91 6.71 -1.56 -12.85
CA TYR A 91 6.82 -2.25 -14.13
C TYR A 91 7.35 -3.67 -13.97
N PHE A 92 8.27 -3.91 -13.02
CA PHE A 92 8.72 -5.24 -12.67
C PHE A 92 7.56 -6.15 -12.25
N TYR A 93 6.67 -5.70 -11.36
CA TYR A 93 5.49 -6.49 -10.98
C TYR A 93 4.57 -6.76 -12.16
N ARG A 94 4.39 -5.79 -13.05
CA ARG A 94 3.60 -6.01 -14.27
C ARG A 94 4.23 -7.06 -15.18
N ARG A 95 5.56 -7.04 -15.34
CA ARG A 95 6.32 -8.03 -16.14
C ARG A 95 6.28 -9.41 -15.49
N LEU A 96 6.35 -9.49 -14.16
CA LEU A 96 6.22 -10.74 -13.43
C LEU A 96 4.84 -11.39 -13.68
N LEU A 97 3.76 -10.62 -13.67
CA LEU A 97 2.42 -11.11 -13.98
C LEU A 97 2.32 -11.64 -15.44
N ASP A 98 3.02 -11.06 -16.39
CA ASP A 98 3.11 -11.61 -17.76
C ASP A 98 3.87 -12.95 -17.75
N ALA A 99 5.01 -13.01 -17.06
CA ALA A 99 5.84 -14.22 -17.00
C ALA A 99 5.06 -15.42 -16.45
N VAL A 100 4.26 -15.22 -15.39
CA VAL A 100 3.41 -16.29 -14.82
C VAL A 100 2.14 -16.55 -15.65
N GLY A 101 1.79 -15.67 -16.59
CA GLY A 101 0.62 -15.84 -17.46
C GLY A 101 -0.69 -15.30 -16.93
N TYR A 102 -0.64 -14.39 -15.96
CA TYR A 102 -1.83 -13.82 -15.33
C TYR A 102 -2.78 -13.16 -16.32
N PHE A 103 -2.26 -12.35 -17.26
CA PHE A 103 -3.06 -11.66 -18.28
C PHE A 103 -3.27 -12.48 -19.56
N GLY A 104 -2.46 -13.54 -19.75
CA GLY A 104 -2.50 -14.35 -20.95
C GLY A 104 -3.61 -15.41 -20.95
N PRO A 105 -3.83 -16.08 -22.08
CA PRO A 105 -4.71 -17.26 -22.11
C PRO A 105 -4.06 -18.44 -21.37
N GLY A 106 -4.90 -19.37 -20.89
CA GLY A 106 -4.48 -20.61 -20.25
C GLY A 106 -4.83 -20.72 -18.79
N PRO A 107 -4.32 -21.74 -18.07
CA PRO A 107 -4.77 -22.10 -16.73
C PRO A 107 -4.40 -21.06 -15.66
N TRP A 108 -3.42 -20.21 -15.92
CA TRP A 108 -2.92 -19.22 -14.96
C TRP A 108 -3.59 -17.85 -15.11
N ARG A 109 -4.52 -17.70 -16.05
CA ARG A 109 -5.24 -16.45 -16.27
C ARG A 109 -6.03 -16.07 -15.02
N GLY A 110 -5.74 -14.89 -14.47
CA GLY A 110 -6.42 -14.36 -13.28
C GLY A 110 -6.06 -15.09 -11.97
N ILE A 111 -5.09 -16.02 -11.99
CA ILE A 111 -4.60 -16.67 -10.77
C ILE A 111 -3.52 -15.80 -10.14
N ASP A 112 -3.78 -15.30 -8.95
CA ASP A 112 -2.84 -14.48 -8.19
C ASP A 112 -1.60 -15.31 -7.79
N PRO A 113 -0.39 -14.99 -8.30
CA PRO A 113 0.82 -15.71 -7.95
C PRO A 113 1.23 -15.54 -6.47
N PHE A 114 0.67 -14.54 -5.79
CA PHE A 114 0.95 -14.22 -4.39
C PHE A 114 -0.11 -14.76 -3.43
N ALA A 115 -1.22 -15.32 -3.95
CA ALA A 115 -2.31 -15.85 -3.13
C ALA A 115 -1.84 -16.82 -2.04
N PRO A 116 -0.87 -17.75 -2.25
CA PRO A 116 -0.39 -18.63 -1.19
C PRO A 116 0.22 -17.86 -0.01
N PHE A 117 0.92 -16.75 -0.26
CA PHE A 117 1.55 -15.94 0.78
C PHE A 117 0.50 -15.16 1.56
N LYS A 118 -0.42 -14.51 0.86
CA LYS A 118 -1.55 -13.77 1.46
C LYS A 118 -2.45 -14.66 2.30
N ALA A 119 -2.75 -15.88 1.82
CA ALA A 119 -3.56 -16.84 2.55
C ALA A 119 -2.88 -17.29 3.84
N ALA A 120 -1.57 -17.61 3.79
CA ALA A 120 -0.81 -18.01 4.96
C ALA A 120 -0.78 -16.91 6.04
N GLU A 121 -0.62 -15.64 5.64
CA GLU A 121 -0.69 -14.51 6.56
C GLU A 121 -2.08 -14.34 7.18
N LEU A 122 -3.14 -14.43 6.37
CA LEU A 122 -4.51 -14.31 6.86
C LEU A 122 -4.90 -15.47 7.79
N ASP A 123 -4.49 -16.69 7.47
CA ASP A 123 -4.76 -17.89 8.29
C ASP A 123 -4.03 -17.85 9.63
N GLY A 124 -2.87 -17.21 9.69
CA GLY A 124 -2.09 -17.00 10.90
C GLY A 124 -2.69 -16.00 11.89
N LEU A 125 -3.71 -15.22 11.48
CA LEU A 125 -4.30 -14.20 12.34
C LEU A 125 -5.20 -14.82 13.42
N ALA A 126 -5.09 -14.27 14.65
CA ALA A 126 -6.04 -14.52 15.71
C ALA A 126 -7.44 -13.98 15.33
N PRO A 127 -8.54 -14.56 15.86
CA PRO A 127 -9.86 -13.99 15.69
C PRO A 127 -9.91 -12.53 16.16
N PRO A 128 -10.64 -11.64 15.45
CA PRO A 128 -10.75 -10.25 15.86
C PRO A 128 -11.37 -10.11 17.27
N VAL A 129 -10.78 -9.24 18.07
CA VAL A 129 -11.32 -8.88 19.38
C VAL A 129 -12.46 -7.90 19.18
N ALA A 130 -13.63 -8.17 19.77
CA ALA A 130 -14.79 -7.28 19.74
C ALA A 130 -14.63 -6.12 20.73
N GLY A 131 -15.24 -4.96 20.43
CA GLY A 131 -15.33 -3.84 21.35
C GLY A 131 -14.05 -3.01 21.49
N LEU A 132 -13.13 -3.07 20.53
CA LEU A 132 -11.97 -2.19 20.51
C LEU A 132 -12.43 -0.74 20.24
N GLU A 133 -11.79 0.21 20.93
CA GLU A 133 -11.98 1.64 20.68
C GLU A 133 -11.40 2.06 19.33
N GLU A 134 -11.96 3.11 18.72
CA GLU A 134 -11.56 3.62 17.41
C GLU A 134 -10.06 3.95 17.33
N GLN A 135 -9.50 4.54 18.38
CA GLN A 135 -8.06 4.84 18.43
C GLN A 135 -7.22 3.56 18.40
N ALA A 136 -7.64 2.52 19.10
CA ALA A 136 -6.95 1.22 19.07
C ALA A 136 -7.04 0.56 17.68
N LEU A 137 -8.19 0.66 17.03
CA LEU A 137 -8.37 0.18 15.64
C LEU A 137 -7.52 0.99 14.65
N LEU A 138 -7.41 2.32 14.82
CA LEU A 138 -6.54 3.17 14.01
C LEU A 138 -5.07 2.74 14.14
N HIS A 139 -4.60 2.47 15.35
CA HIS A 139 -3.25 1.97 15.58
C HIS A 139 -3.07 0.54 15.06
N ALA A 140 -4.05 -0.34 15.20
CA ALA A 140 -4.01 -1.68 14.60
C ALA A 140 -3.94 -1.60 13.06
N SER A 141 -4.69 -0.70 12.46
CA SER A 141 -4.64 -0.38 11.02
C SER A 141 -3.27 0.13 10.59
N LEU A 142 -2.63 0.98 11.39
CA LEU A 142 -1.28 1.53 11.11
C LEU A 142 -0.19 0.45 11.16
N TRP A 143 -0.23 -0.39 12.18
CA TRP A 143 0.86 -1.33 12.47
C TRP A 143 0.70 -2.69 11.78
N GLY A 144 -0.48 -3.04 11.30
CA GLY A 144 -0.79 -4.21 10.50
C GLY A 144 -0.07 -5.50 10.93
N ASN A 145 1.02 -5.85 10.26
CA ASN A 145 1.85 -7.03 10.53
C ASN A 145 2.52 -7.08 11.91
N ARG A 146 2.42 -6.02 12.69
CA ARG A 146 2.78 -5.98 14.12
C ARG A 146 1.56 -6.13 15.02
N ALA A 147 0.51 -6.78 14.53
CA ALA A 147 -0.78 -6.96 15.19
C ALA A 147 -0.66 -7.55 16.62
N ASP A 148 0.36 -8.34 16.92
CA ASP A 148 0.67 -8.76 18.30
C ASP A 148 0.89 -7.57 19.24
N LEU A 149 1.46 -6.46 18.77
CA LEU A 149 1.65 -5.25 19.59
C LEU A 149 0.34 -4.48 19.74
N GLY A 150 -0.43 -4.31 18.65
CA GLY A 150 -1.73 -3.63 18.68
C GLY A 150 -2.76 -4.38 19.52
N PHE A 151 -2.81 -5.71 19.41
CA PHE A 151 -3.67 -6.57 20.24
C PHE A 151 -3.25 -6.59 21.71
N ARG A 152 -1.95 -6.57 22.03
CA ARG A 152 -1.45 -6.51 23.42
C ARG A 152 -1.73 -5.17 24.08
N ILE A 153 -1.66 -4.07 23.33
CA ILE A 153 -2.06 -2.72 23.80
C ILE A 153 -3.56 -2.70 24.12
N SER A 154 -4.39 -3.35 23.28
CA SER A 154 -5.84 -3.40 23.45
C SER A 154 -6.31 -4.37 24.55
N ALA A 155 -5.53 -5.41 24.83
CA ALA A 155 -5.84 -6.38 25.89
C ALA A 155 -5.51 -5.87 27.32
N GLY A 156 -5.04 -4.62 27.46
CA GLY A 156 -4.70 -4.04 28.77
C GLY A 156 -3.41 -4.56 29.38
N GLU A 157 -2.60 -5.32 28.63
CA GLU A 157 -1.30 -5.84 29.06
C GLU A 157 -0.18 -4.80 28.95
N ALA A 158 -0.38 -3.74 28.15
CA ALA A 158 0.45 -2.54 28.16
C ALA A 158 -0.33 -1.42 28.87
N GLY A 159 0.20 -0.92 29.99
CA GLY A 159 -0.44 0.16 30.74
C GLY A 159 -0.70 1.38 29.84
N LEU A 160 -1.81 2.08 30.06
CA LEU A 160 -2.29 3.28 29.34
C LEU A 160 -1.28 4.46 29.28
N GLY A 161 -0.02 4.27 29.62
CA GLY A 161 1.05 5.25 29.64
C GLY A 161 2.28 4.92 28.79
N GLU A 162 2.40 3.71 28.21
CA GLU A 162 3.48 3.43 27.27
C GLU A 162 3.13 4.02 25.91
N ARG A 163 3.80 5.11 25.54
CA ARG A 163 3.82 5.63 24.18
C ARG A 163 4.09 4.46 23.24
N VAL A 164 3.27 4.31 22.18
CA VAL A 164 3.54 3.36 21.09
C VAL A 164 4.92 3.71 20.55
N THR A 165 5.93 2.96 20.97
CA THR A 165 7.32 3.23 20.60
C THR A 165 7.46 3.11 19.10
N GLY A 166 8.06 4.13 18.46
CA GLY A 166 8.29 4.15 17.00
C GLY A 166 7.31 5.02 16.20
N LEU A 167 6.34 5.70 16.81
CA LEU A 167 5.51 6.69 16.12
C LEU A 167 6.29 8.02 16.05
N VAL A 168 6.70 8.44 14.85
CA VAL A 168 7.55 9.62 14.63
C VAL A 168 6.75 10.90 14.36
N ALA A 169 5.49 10.76 13.94
CA ALA A 169 4.51 11.83 13.85
C ALA A 169 3.13 11.24 14.18
N ASP A 170 2.33 11.96 14.97
CA ASP A 170 0.99 11.54 15.38
C ASP A 170 0.00 12.69 15.30
N ASP A 171 -0.67 12.80 14.16
CA ASP A 171 -1.78 13.73 13.93
C ASP A 171 -3.14 13.04 14.06
N SER A 172 -3.24 11.93 14.83
CA SER A 172 -4.51 11.19 15.00
C SER A 172 -5.64 12.07 15.54
N ALA A 173 -5.35 13.00 16.43
CA ALA A 173 -6.32 14.00 16.90
C ALA A 173 -6.86 14.88 15.75
N GLY A 174 -6.00 15.26 14.81
CA GLY A 174 -6.37 15.99 13.58
C GLY A 174 -7.26 15.16 12.67
N LEU A 175 -6.94 13.87 12.50
CA LEU A 175 -7.75 12.93 11.73
C LEU A 175 -9.18 12.84 12.28
N TRP A 176 -9.33 12.63 13.58
CA TRP A 176 -10.63 12.57 14.22
C TRP A 176 -11.38 13.92 14.13
N ALA A 177 -10.68 15.02 14.33
CA ALA A 177 -11.29 16.36 14.19
C ALA A 177 -11.81 16.63 12.77
N VAL A 178 -11.20 16.07 11.72
CA VAL A 178 -11.72 16.17 10.34
C VAL A 178 -13.01 15.35 10.19
N LEU A 179 -13.05 14.13 10.70
CA LEU A 179 -14.23 13.25 10.63
C LEU A 179 -15.42 13.80 11.43
N ASP A 180 -15.15 14.53 12.52
CA ASP A 180 -16.19 15.10 13.39
C ASP A 180 -16.76 16.43 12.89
N ARG A 181 -16.26 16.94 11.75
CA ARG A 181 -16.76 18.19 11.15
C ARG A 181 -18.04 17.95 10.36
N GLY A 182 -19.15 18.48 10.85
CA GLY A 182 -20.43 18.47 10.15
C GLY A 182 -21.19 17.16 10.24
N ALA A 183 -22.03 16.89 9.24
CA ALA A 183 -22.80 15.65 9.16
C ALA A 183 -21.90 14.48 8.71
N PRO A 184 -22.24 13.22 9.11
CA PRO A 184 -21.52 12.05 8.63
C PRO A 184 -21.46 12.00 7.11
N GLY A 185 -20.23 12.00 6.58
CA GLY A 185 -19.97 11.99 5.14
C GLY A 185 -19.26 10.70 4.70
N ARG A 186 -18.65 10.74 3.52
CA ARG A 186 -17.89 9.62 2.94
C ARG A 186 -16.49 9.56 3.54
N LEU A 187 -16.08 8.38 4.01
CA LEU A 187 -14.68 8.04 4.26
C LEU A 187 -14.11 7.32 3.04
N CYS A 188 -13.00 7.81 2.49
CA CYS A 188 -12.26 7.08 1.47
C CYS A 188 -11.04 6.42 2.12
N VAL A 189 -10.82 5.12 1.88
CA VAL A 189 -9.64 4.39 2.33
C VAL A 189 -8.94 3.81 1.11
N VAL A 190 -7.67 4.17 0.91
CA VAL A 190 -6.81 3.54 -0.09
C VAL A 190 -5.99 2.48 0.61
N ALA A 191 -6.41 1.22 0.44
CA ALA A 191 -5.79 0.08 1.11
C ALA A 191 -4.35 -0.16 0.64
N ASP A 192 -3.54 -0.72 1.52
CA ASP A 192 -2.21 -1.22 1.25
C ASP A 192 -2.25 -2.76 1.16
N ASN A 193 -1.74 -3.47 2.16
CA ASN A 193 -1.59 -4.91 2.15
C ASN A 193 -2.87 -5.65 2.57
N ALA A 194 -3.07 -6.82 1.99
CA ALA A 194 -4.08 -7.80 2.40
C ALA A 194 -3.79 -8.36 3.81
N GLY A 195 -4.70 -9.17 4.33
CA GLY A 195 -4.51 -9.90 5.58
C GLY A 195 -4.37 -9.02 6.81
N PRO A 196 -3.19 -9.03 7.47
CA PRO A 196 -2.98 -8.35 8.75
C PRO A 196 -3.21 -6.84 8.74
N GLU A 197 -3.07 -6.17 7.60
CA GLU A 197 -3.31 -4.73 7.48
C GLU A 197 -4.77 -4.43 7.07
N LEU A 198 -5.31 -5.18 6.12
CA LEU A 198 -6.67 -4.97 5.62
C LEU A 198 -7.73 -5.31 6.66
N LEU A 199 -7.51 -6.33 7.49
CA LEU A 199 -8.50 -6.73 8.49
C LEU A 199 -8.78 -5.62 9.52
N PRO A 200 -7.77 -4.99 10.16
CA PRO A 200 -8.00 -3.82 11.01
C PRO A 200 -8.62 -2.62 10.27
N ASP A 201 -8.28 -2.39 8.99
CA ASP A 201 -8.93 -1.33 8.20
C ASP A 201 -10.43 -1.55 8.06
N LEU A 202 -10.83 -2.80 7.80
CA LEU A 202 -12.23 -3.19 7.72
C LEU A 202 -12.94 -3.10 9.09
N LEU A 203 -12.28 -3.48 10.19
CA LEU A 203 -12.84 -3.34 11.53
C LEU A 203 -13.03 -1.86 11.91
N LEU A 204 -12.10 -0.99 11.54
CA LEU A 204 -12.25 0.46 11.71
C LEU A 204 -13.43 0.99 10.88
N ALA A 205 -13.56 0.57 9.63
CA ALA A 205 -14.68 0.94 8.78
C ALA A 205 -16.02 0.49 9.36
N ASP A 206 -16.11 -0.75 9.88
CA ASP A 206 -17.30 -1.26 10.57
C ASP A 206 -17.69 -0.40 11.78
N GLN A 207 -16.70 -0.08 12.63
CA GLN A 207 -16.93 0.74 13.82
C GLN A 207 -17.44 2.14 13.46
N LEU A 208 -16.81 2.81 12.48
CA LEU A 208 -17.21 4.15 12.06
C LEU A 208 -18.60 4.19 11.41
N LEU A 209 -18.96 3.16 10.63
CA LEU A 209 -20.31 3.01 10.08
C LEU A 209 -21.36 2.72 11.17
N ALA A 210 -21.04 1.85 12.14
CA ALA A 210 -21.91 1.50 13.24
C ALA A 210 -22.15 2.67 14.21
N ALA A 211 -21.12 3.47 14.46
CA ALA A 211 -21.20 4.67 15.29
C ALA A 211 -21.79 5.88 14.55
N HIS A 212 -22.19 5.74 13.28
CA HIS A 212 -22.68 6.83 12.43
C HIS A 212 -21.71 8.01 12.31
N ARG A 213 -20.40 7.79 12.45
CA ARG A 213 -19.38 8.81 12.22
C ARG A 213 -19.15 9.06 10.73
N VAL A 214 -19.41 8.04 9.92
CA VAL A 214 -19.43 8.14 8.46
C VAL A 214 -20.72 7.53 7.91
N SER A 215 -21.22 8.05 6.79
CA SER A 215 -22.40 7.52 6.11
C SER A 215 -22.08 6.36 5.17
N GLU A 216 -20.88 6.40 4.57
CA GLU A 216 -20.39 5.36 3.68
C GLU A 216 -18.87 5.29 3.70
N VAL A 217 -18.33 4.15 3.28
CA VAL A 217 -16.89 3.91 3.11
C VAL A 217 -16.61 3.53 1.66
N LEU A 218 -15.73 4.26 1.00
CA LEU A 218 -15.20 3.93 -0.32
C LEU A 218 -13.80 3.33 -0.15
N LEU A 219 -13.69 2.00 -0.32
CA LEU A 219 -12.46 1.25 -0.16
C LEU A 219 -11.80 1.03 -1.53
N HIS A 220 -10.71 1.75 -1.80
CA HIS A 220 -9.89 1.53 -2.98
C HIS A 220 -8.89 0.40 -2.76
N VAL A 221 -8.88 -0.56 -3.68
CA VAL A 221 -7.95 -1.69 -3.75
C VAL A 221 -7.32 -1.80 -5.13
N LYS A 222 -6.36 -2.71 -5.29
CA LYS A 222 -5.71 -2.97 -6.58
C LYS A 222 -6.61 -3.80 -7.47
N PRO A 223 -6.72 -3.49 -8.78
CA PRO A 223 -7.53 -4.26 -9.73
C PRO A 223 -6.96 -5.65 -10.04
N TYR A 224 -5.68 -5.87 -9.77
CA TYR A 224 -4.96 -7.14 -9.95
C TYR A 224 -3.80 -7.23 -8.96
N PRO A 225 -3.16 -8.43 -8.78
CA PRO A 225 -2.05 -8.61 -7.86
C PRO A 225 -0.93 -7.60 -8.13
N TYR A 226 -0.43 -6.97 -7.06
CA TYR A 226 0.53 -5.88 -7.15
C TYR A 226 1.37 -5.83 -5.87
N TYR A 227 2.66 -5.56 -5.95
CA TYR A 227 3.59 -5.47 -4.80
C TYR A 227 3.46 -6.64 -3.80
N VAL A 228 3.26 -7.86 -4.26
CA VAL A 228 3.11 -9.12 -3.49
C VAL A 228 1.85 -9.16 -2.64
N SER A 229 1.72 -8.26 -1.68
CA SER A 229 0.69 -8.31 -0.63
C SER A 229 -0.43 -7.29 -0.79
N ASP A 230 -0.35 -6.38 -1.77
CA ASP A 230 -1.38 -5.37 -1.98
C ASP A 230 -2.78 -5.98 -2.12
N ALA A 231 -3.74 -5.36 -1.44
CA ALA A 231 -5.11 -5.85 -1.38
C ALA A 231 -5.85 -5.74 -2.71
N THR A 232 -6.51 -6.82 -3.12
CA THR A 232 -7.42 -6.91 -4.25
C THR A 232 -8.87 -7.12 -3.78
N PRO A 233 -9.90 -7.04 -4.66
CA PRO A 233 -11.27 -7.37 -4.28
C PRO A 233 -11.42 -8.79 -3.70
N ALA A 234 -10.62 -9.76 -4.16
CA ALA A 234 -10.63 -11.12 -3.63
C ALA A 234 -10.14 -11.16 -2.17
N ASP A 235 -9.12 -10.38 -1.84
CA ASP A 235 -8.58 -10.26 -0.48
C ASP A 235 -9.59 -9.59 0.47
N VAL A 236 -10.34 -8.59 0.00
CA VAL A 236 -11.44 -7.98 0.78
C VAL A 236 -12.46 -9.04 1.16
N ILE A 237 -12.92 -9.85 0.20
CA ILE A 237 -13.89 -10.93 0.46
C ILE A 237 -13.33 -11.98 1.44
N ALA A 238 -12.05 -12.32 1.32
CA ALA A 238 -11.39 -13.25 2.25
C ALA A 238 -11.33 -12.68 3.68
N CYS A 239 -10.95 -11.41 3.83
CA CYS A 239 -10.93 -10.72 5.13
C CYS A 239 -12.32 -10.59 5.75
N LEU A 240 -13.36 -10.24 4.97
CA LEU A 240 -14.73 -10.15 5.46
C LEU A 240 -15.23 -11.50 6.03
N ARG A 241 -14.88 -12.61 5.39
CA ARG A 241 -15.21 -13.96 5.90
C ARG A 241 -14.53 -14.27 7.23
N ARG A 242 -13.37 -13.68 7.48
CA ARG A 242 -12.57 -13.86 8.68
C ARG A 242 -12.95 -12.89 9.81
N ALA A 243 -13.59 -11.75 9.48
CA ALA A 243 -13.89 -10.66 10.42
C ALA A 243 -15.06 -10.94 11.37
N GLY A 244 -15.60 -12.16 11.43
CA GLY A 244 -16.66 -12.55 12.37
C GLY A 244 -17.94 -11.71 12.22
N GLU A 245 -18.47 -11.16 13.32
CA GLU A 245 -19.70 -10.36 13.29
C GLU A 245 -19.54 -9.02 12.56
N ALA A 246 -18.34 -8.39 12.65
CA ALA A 246 -18.03 -7.19 11.87
C ALA A 246 -18.08 -7.51 10.36
N GLY A 247 -17.55 -8.66 9.97
CA GLY A 247 -17.61 -9.11 8.57
C GLY A 247 -19.04 -9.28 8.05
N LYS A 248 -19.96 -9.79 8.86
CA LYS A 248 -21.38 -9.90 8.49
C LYS A 248 -22.02 -8.52 8.30
N ARG A 249 -21.75 -7.57 9.19
CA ARG A 249 -22.25 -6.19 9.07
C ARG A 249 -21.71 -5.49 7.83
N LEU A 250 -20.41 -5.63 7.57
CA LEU A 250 -19.78 -5.06 6.38
C LEU A 250 -20.27 -5.72 5.08
N TRP A 251 -20.55 -7.04 5.12
CA TRP A 251 -21.15 -7.73 3.99
C TRP A 251 -22.52 -7.15 3.65
N GLN A 252 -23.35 -6.88 4.68
CA GLN A 252 -24.62 -6.19 4.50
C GLN A 252 -24.42 -4.75 4.04
N ALA A 253 -23.44 -4.04 4.59
CA ALA A 253 -23.09 -2.67 4.16
C ALA A 253 -22.67 -2.61 2.69
N MET A 254 -21.97 -3.64 2.17
CA MET A 254 -21.71 -3.75 0.73
C MET A 254 -22.97 -3.92 -0.10
N ALA A 255 -23.91 -4.79 0.35
CA ALA A 255 -25.18 -5.00 -0.32
C ALA A 255 -26.06 -3.73 -0.33
N ASP A 256 -25.96 -2.92 0.71
CA ASP A 256 -26.71 -1.66 0.87
C ASP A 256 -26.00 -0.46 0.20
N GLY A 257 -24.80 -0.64 -0.36
CA GLY A 257 -23.99 0.43 -0.96
C GLY A 257 -23.33 1.39 0.04
N ARG A 258 -23.25 1.01 1.33
CA ARG A 258 -22.55 1.79 2.37
C ARG A 258 -21.05 1.44 2.51
N LEU A 259 -20.65 0.25 2.07
CA LEU A 259 -19.25 -0.10 1.83
C LEU A 259 -19.08 -0.38 0.34
N ILE A 260 -18.35 0.48 -0.35
CA ILE A 260 -18.13 0.40 -1.79
C ILE A 260 -16.67 0.00 -2.02
N VAL A 261 -16.44 -1.16 -2.64
CA VAL A 261 -15.10 -1.59 -3.06
C VAL A 261 -14.83 -1.10 -4.48
N ARG A 262 -13.74 -0.38 -4.68
CA ARG A 262 -13.34 0.17 -5.96
C ARG A 262 -11.94 -0.28 -6.36
N ALA A 263 -11.82 -0.84 -7.55
CA ALA A 263 -10.56 -1.30 -8.13
C ALA A 263 -10.24 -0.46 -9.38
N HIS A 264 -9.67 0.72 -9.16
CA HIS A 264 -9.37 1.65 -10.25
C HIS A 264 -8.02 1.30 -10.90
N PRO A 265 -7.87 1.32 -12.25
CA PRO A 265 -6.60 1.01 -12.94
C PRO A 265 -5.41 1.85 -12.46
N PHE A 266 -5.63 3.13 -12.17
CA PHE A 266 -4.61 4.02 -11.63
C PHE A 266 -4.03 3.56 -10.28
N SER A 267 -4.70 2.68 -9.53
CA SER A 267 -4.15 2.10 -8.29
C SER A 267 -2.87 1.30 -8.53
N CYS A 268 -2.64 0.81 -9.76
CA CYS A 268 -1.41 0.14 -10.20
C CYS A 268 -0.53 1.02 -11.12
N ALA A 269 -0.80 2.32 -11.25
CA ALA A 269 0.04 3.21 -12.05
C ALA A 269 1.36 3.52 -11.34
N PRO A 270 2.49 3.57 -12.07
CA PRO A 270 3.80 3.97 -11.55
C PRO A 270 3.93 5.49 -11.42
N LEU A 271 2.86 6.18 -11.12
CA LEU A 271 2.74 7.64 -11.14
C LEU A 271 2.34 8.19 -9.75
N PRO A 272 2.75 9.41 -9.41
CA PRO A 272 2.26 10.09 -8.22
C PRO A 272 0.76 10.39 -8.34
N TYR A 273 0.06 10.53 -7.21
CA TYR A 273 -1.36 10.92 -7.20
C TYR A 273 -1.63 12.32 -7.77
N GLN A 274 -0.60 13.15 -7.91
CA GLN A 274 -0.69 14.42 -8.64
C GLN A 274 -1.18 14.23 -10.08
N ASP A 275 -0.82 13.10 -10.71
CA ASP A 275 -1.17 12.73 -12.08
C ASP A 275 -2.44 11.86 -12.17
N MET A 276 -3.24 11.79 -11.09
CA MET A 276 -4.47 10.99 -11.08
C MET A 276 -5.50 11.52 -12.09
N PRO A 277 -6.28 10.61 -12.73
CA PRO A 277 -7.34 11.01 -13.65
C PRO A 277 -8.53 11.68 -12.92
N ASP A 278 -9.34 12.40 -13.67
CA ASP A 278 -10.42 13.26 -13.15
C ASP A 278 -11.49 12.48 -12.37
N ASP A 279 -11.82 11.26 -12.79
CA ASP A 279 -12.81 10.42 -12.10
C ASP A 279 -12.30 9.98 -10.70
N LEU A 280 -11.02 9.63 -10.59
CA LEU A 280 -10.41 9.34 -9.29
C LEU A 280 -10.27 10.59 -8.42
N ARG A 281 -9.94 11.73 -9.06
CA ARG A 281 -9.92 13.03 -8.39
C ARG A 281 -11.29 13.41 -7.83
N ALA A 282 -12.36 13.12 -8.56
CA ALA A 282 -13.73 13.33 -8.10
C ALA A 282 -14.10 12.42 -6.92
N ASP A 283 -13.67 11.15 -6.93
CA ASP A 283 -13.87 10.25 -5.79
C ASP A 283 -13.26 10.83 -4.51
N PHE A 284 -11.98 11.17 -4.56
CA PHE A 284 -11.27 11.74 -3.40
C PHE A 284 -11.83 13.11 -2.99
N GLY A 285 -12.21 13.97 -3.95
CA GLY A 285 -12.82 15.28 -3.68
C GLY A 285 -14.20 15.19 -3.03
N SER A 286 -14.90 14.07 -3.18
CA SER A 286 -16.20 13.82 -2.55
C SER A 286 -16.13 13.30 -1.10
N ALA A 287 -14.92 12.91 -0.66
CA ALA A 287 -14.71 12.34 0.67
C ALA A 287 -14.55 13.44 1.74
N THR A 288 -15.13 13.23 2.91
CA THR A 288 -14.85 14.02 4.11
C THR A 288 -13.39 13.89 4.51
N LEU A 289 -12.85 12.67 4.37
CA LEU A 289 -11.46 12.35 4.60
C LEU A 289 -11.04 11.19 3.70
N THR A 290 -9.84 11.29 3.12
CA THR A 290 -9.17 10.15 2.47
C THR A 290 -8.02 9.67 3.35
N ILE A 291 -7.98 8.38 3.68
CA ILE A 291 -6.86 7.73 4.38
C ILE A 291 -6.01 6.97 3.36
N MET A 292 -4.77 7.40 3.17
CA MET A 292 -3.76 6.71 2.37
C MET A 292 -2.99 5.75 3.26
N LYS A 293 -3.12 4.44 2.99
CA LYS A 293 -2.49 3.37 3.79
C LYS A 293 -1.17 2.94 3.17
N GLY A 294 -0.15 2.79 4.01
CA GLY A 294 1.11 2.14 3.70
C GLY A 294 2.13 2.94 2.92
N ASP A 295 3.28 2.30 2.67
CA ASP A 295 4.48 2.94 2.11
C ASP A 295 4.30 3.35 0.65
N LEU A 296 3.76 2.46 -0.18
CA LEU A 296 3.57 2.74 -1.61
C LEU A 296 2.61 3.91 -1.85
N ASN A 297 1.45 3.92 -1.19
CA ASN A 297 0.48 4.99 -1.35
C ASN A 297 1.03 6.33 -0.83
N TYR A 298 1.84 6.30 0.24
CA TYR A 298 2.54 7.49 0.73
C TYR A 298 3.55 8.03 -0.28
N ARG A 299 4.43 7.17 -0.83
CA ARG A 299 5.41 7.55 -1.87
C ARG A 299 4.71 8.18 -3.08
N ARG A 300 3.57 7.64 -3.47
CA ARG A 300 2.75 8.21 -4.57
C ARG A 300 2.06 9.51 -4.18
N LEU A 301 1.68 9.68 -2.91
CA LEU A 301 1.02 10.88 -2.41
C LEU A 301 1.99 12.07 -2.35
N VAL A 302 3.17 11.88 -1.76
CA VAL A 302 4.13 12.98 -1.58
C VAL A 302 5.10 13.11 -2.76
N GLY A 303 5.10 12.13 -3.69
CA GLY A 303 6.07 11.99 -4.77
C GLY A 303 7.33 11.21 -4.31
N ASP A 304 7.75 10.24 -5.12
CA ASP A 304 8.88 9.36 -4.85
C ASP A 304 10.22 10.06 -5.14
N ARG A 305 10.63 10.96 -4.23
CA ARG A 305 11.76 11.87 -4.39
C ARG A 305 12.59 11.97 -3.11
N HIS A 306 13.85 12.42 -3.24
CA HIS A 306 14.75 12.71 -2.13
C HIS A 306 14.33 14.00 -1.39
N TRP A 307 13.18 13.96 -0.73
CA TRP A 307 12.70 15.07 0.10
C TRP A 307 13.55 15.24 1.36
N ALA A 308 13.76 16.49 1.79
CA ALA A 308 14.16 16.72 3.18
C ALA A 308 13.00 16.27 4.09
N ALA A 309 13.31 15.50 5.14
CA ALA A 309 12.27 14.99 6.06
C ALA A 309 11.49 16.12 6.75
N THR A 310 12.05 17.32 6.80
CA THR A 310 11.43 18.54 7.33
C THR A 310 10.57 19.30 6.32
N THR A 311 10.49 18.83 5.06
CA THR A 311 9.58 19.45 4.07
C THR A 311 8.15 19.35 4.59
N PRO A 312 7.37 20.45 4.71
CA PRO A 312 6.03 20.38 5.27
C PRO A 312 5.11 19.47 4.45
N TYR A 313 4.36 18.59 5.13
CA TYR A 313 3.43 17.64 4.50
C TYR A 313 2.42 18.35 3.61
N ALA A 314 1.80 19.42 4.10
CA ALA A 314 0.84 20.21 3.33
C ALA A 314 1.42 20.83 2.04
N THR A 315 2.74 21.08 1.98
CA THR A 315 3.39 21.61 0.78
C THR A 315 3.37 20.60 -0.37
N VAL A 316 3.58 19.33 -0.06
CA VAL A 316 3.67 18.26 -1.07
C VAL A 316 2.32 17.59 -1.35
N THR A 317 1.34 17.75 -0.47
CA THR A 317 -0.02 17.19 -0.61
C THR A 317 -1.07 18.20 -1.00
N GLY A 318 -0.75 19.50 -1.08
CA GLY A 318 -1.70 20.59 -1.37
C GLY A 318 -2.42 20.49 -2.72
N TYR A 319 -1.99 19.62 -3.63
CA TYR A 319 -2.69 19.31 -4.88
C TYR A 319 -3.88 18.35 -4.70
N PHE A 320 -3.94 17.66 -3.55
CA PHE A 320 -4.95 16.63 -3.30
C PHE A 320 -6.34 17.28 -3.16
N PRO A 321 -7.40 16.68 -3.73
CA PRO A 321 -8.69 17.38 -3.90
C PRO A 321 -9.53 17.52 -2.63
N GLY A 322 -9.11 16.95 -1.51
CA GLY A 322 -9.82 17.02 -0.23
C GLY A 322 -8.88 16.76 0.95
N PRO A 323 -9.40 16.68 2.19
CA PRO A 323 -8.61 16.30 3.34
C PRO A 323 -8.00 14.92 3.16
N VAL A 324 -6.70 14.78 3.43
CA VAL A 324 -5.96 13.53 3.27
C VAL A 324 -5.10 13.24 4.47
N ALA A 325 -5.25 12.03 5.01
CA ALA A 325 -4.40 11.48 6.05
C ALA A 325 -3.51 10.37 5.47
N ALA A 326 -2.29 10.25 5.97
CA ALA A 326 -1.40 9.14 5.69
C ALA A 326 -1.17 8.32 6.96
N LEU A 327 -1.40 7.01 6.87
CA LEU A 327 -1.07 6.01 7.89
C LEU A 327 -0.02 5.07 7.32
N ARG A 328 1.22 5.17 7.81
CA ARG A 328 2.35 4.47 7.18
C ARG A 328 3.37 3.96 8.19
N THR A 329 3.77 2.69 8.07
CA THR A 329 5.06 2.20 8.59
C THR A 329 6.18 2.54 7.61
N LEU A 330 7.30 3.05 8.12
CA LEU A 330 8.42 3.52 7.31
C LEU A 330 9.22 2.33 6.78
N LYS A 331 9.15 2.10 5.47
CA LYS A 331 9.84 1.00 4.76
C LYS A 331 10.65 1.51 3.57
N SER A 332 10.69 2.83 3.34
CA SER A 332 11.47 3.49 2.29
C SER A 332 12.01 4.83 2.77
N GLU A 333 12.96 5.40 2.03
CA GLU A 333 13.66 6.64 2.40
C GLU A 333 12.79 7.89 2.32
N VAL A 334 11.65 7.82 1.63
CA VAL A 334 10.75 8.97 1.44
C VAL A 334 10.03 9.29 2.73
N VAL A 335 10.30 10.45 3.31
CA VAL A 335 9.58 10.96 4.49
C VAL A 335 9.55 12.49 4.43
N VAL A 336 8.42 13.09 4.83
CA VAL A 336 8.24 14.53 4.96
C VAL A 336 7.47 14.87 6.24
N GLY A 337 7.40 16.15 6.59
CA GLY A 337 6.54 16.66 7.66
C GLY A 337 7.04 16.40 9.08
N LEU A 338 8.34 16.05 9.27
CA LEU A 338 8.93 15.93 10.60
C LEU A 338 9.58 17.25 11.01
N ASP A 339 9.65 17.50 12.32
CA ASP A 339 10.44 18.61 12.85
C ASP A 339 11.94 18.27 12.90
N GLU A 340 12.80 19.31 12.93
CA GLU A 340 14.25 19.14 12.93
C GLU A 340 14.78 18.37 14.14
N ALA A 341 14.17 18.54 15.31
CA ALA A 341 14.61 17.88 16.54
C ALA A 341 14.31 16.37 16.48
N THR A 342 13.15 15.99 15.95
CA THR A 342 12.77 14.59 15.71
C THR A 342 13.72 13.95 14.72
N VAL A 343 14.02 14.60 13.57
CA VAL A 343 14.95 14.07 12.57
C VAL A 343 16.35 13.90 13.18
N ALA A 344 16.86 14.90 13.89
CA ALA A 344 18.18 14.84 14.52
C ALA A 344 18.27 13.70 15.55
N ALA A 345 17.23 13.49 16.38
CA ALA A 345 17.18 12.41 17.36
C ALA A 345 17.17 11.02 16.69
N LEU A 346 16.39 10.85 15.61
CA LEU A 346 16.32 9.60 14.86
C LEU A 346 17.64 9.29 14.15
N ASP A 347 18.26 10.28 13.52
CA ASP A 347 19.55 10.12 12.84
C ASP A 347 20.69 9.82 13.83
N ALA A 348 20.66 10.39 15.04
CA ALA A 348 21.60 10.08 16.11
C ALA A 348 21.44 8.67 16.70
N GLY A 349 20.25 8.07 16.56
CA GLY A 349 19.95 6.71 17.05
C GLY A 349 20.66 5.57 16.32
N GLY A 350 21.36 5.83 15.23
CA GLY A 350 22.17 4.87 14.48
C GLY A 350 21.41 3.73 13.80
N GLN A 351 20.06 3.78 13.81
CA GLN A 351 19.21 2.80 13.13
C GLN A 351 18.77 3.33 11.77
N SER A 352 18.52 2.41 10.81
CA SER A 352 17.92 2.75 9.51
C SER A 352 16.42 3.05 9.67
N TRP A 353 16.07 4.05 10.50
CA TRP A 353 14.70 4.33 10.91
C TRP A 353 13.72 4.55 9.75
N ARG A 354 14.22 5.06 8.61
CA ARG A 354 13.40 5.27 7.40
C ARG A 354 12.97 3.97 6.71
N THR A 355 13.78 2.90 6.81
CA THR A 355 13.62 1.70 5.96
C THR A 355 13.40 0.41 6.73
N ALA A 356 13.66 0.39 8.04
CA ALA A 356 13.62 -0.83 8.87
C ALA A 356 12.19 -1.30 9.22
N GLY A 357 11.13 -0.54 8.94
CA GLY A 357 9.76 -0.85 9.34
C GLY A 357 9.52 -0.77 10.85
N THR A 358 10.46 -0.18 11.61
CA THR A 358 10.38 -0.03 13.07
C THR A 358 9.65 1.23 13.50
N HIS A 359 9.50 2.17 12.60
CA HIS A 359 8.85 3.46 12.82
C HIS A 359 7.62 3.63 11.95
N ALA A 360 6.69 4.47 12.39
CA ALA A 360 5.46 4.78 11.67
C ALA A 360 5.08 6.25 11.84
N LEU A 361 4.14 6.71 11.03
CA LEU A 361 3.58 8.05 11.11
C LEU A 361 2.06 8.05 10.85
N ILE A 362 1.39 9.02 11.46
CA ILE A 362 0.05 9.49 11.13
C ILE A 362 0.21 10.97 10.81
N GLN A 363 -0.13 11.38 9.59
CA GLN A 363 -0.07 12.79 9.13
C GLN A 363 -1.41 13.19 8.49
N VAL A 364 -1.83 14.45 8.69
CA VAL A 364 -3.09 14.99 8.17
C VAL A 364 -2.87 16.34 7.50
#